data_6cf92b5e88237ededeaa772fd76e7d03
#
_entry.id   6cf92b5e88237ededeaa772fd76e7d03
#
_cell.length_a   1.000
_cell.length_b   1.000
_cell.length_c   1.000
_cell.angle_alpha   90.00
_cell.angle_beta   90.00
_cell.angle_gamma   90.00
#
_symmetry.space_group_name_H-M   'P 1'
#
loop_
_entity.id
_entity.type
_entity.pdbx_description
1 polymer ?
#
loop_
_entity_poly.entity_id
_entity_poly.type
_entity_poly.pdbx_seq_one_letter_code
_entity_poly.pdbx_strand_id
1 'polypeptide(L)'
;VKLNENPIFITQKRLVHRGGVLAAVLIAALIGLSLLAGLVAFRAVPADFRGFNSVQEAGKTFYAWTIAAEILVLVIGGFSRIFRTLAEERKAGLWDSNRLTPLQPAEIVSGYWLGPALREFYMALTLAGTGLVIVVLAELPVTLWLGTQWLIFSAALFFWLIAILAGLSFQRSQIGVLAVLIFVVVQPFSFVFPGFVLTNFLLPSYGIANLFQDPTSLAGNYSEHDWTQFPHFFSLPVPPILFSFALQMSLGILLWRGAMRKTANPFQPLILRSEALAMFGILLVAQHGLIWGLWQGKFPDLAISKHFVANNDMSSLLPVIHCGTFFMALLILAAASPQPETVRVKILRRKITTLGGIFSQSAVSLAMIMGAFASAVLFLHFARSITKSWEIYLIAAGNSVAVLLVFALLFEFCRLHHGRRAVGFLALWLFALCFLPFILAGVFRMGTFANVSLLAPGVTALNSSPIDNLNYLLGIVAAHFCLTLLLWIAWQREWRQLLAKASAS
;
A
#
# COMPACT_ATOMS: atom_id res chain seq x y z
N VAL A 1 -5.73 -8.23 27.82
CA VAL A 1 -6.95 -9.04 27.69
C VAL A 1 -6.57 -10.40 27.13
N LYS A 2 -6.98 -11.48 27.80
CA LYS A 2 -6.77 -12.83 27.28
C LYS A 2 -7.71 -13.03 26.09
N LEU A 3 -7.17 -13.33 24.92
CA LEU A 3 -7.93 -13.50 23.68
C LEU A 3 -9.04 -14.57 23.84
N ASN A 4 -8.78 -15.62 24.60
CA ASN A 4 -9.73 -16.71 24.89
C ASN A 4 -10.92 -16.28 25.77
N GLU A 5 -10.88 -15.11 26.39
CA GLU A 5 -11.96 -14.54 27.19
C GLU A 5 -12.72 -13.45 26.43
N ASN A 6 -12.23 -13.07 25.23
CA ASN A 6 -12.88 -12.06 24.41
C ASN A 6 -14.16 -12.61 23.78
N PRO A 7 -15.35 -12.08 24.09
CA PRO A 7 -16.61 -12.65 23.64
C PRO A 7 -16.79 -12.54 22.12
N ILE A 8 -16.27 -11.51 21.49
CA ILE A 8 -16.31 -11.35 20.02
C ILE A 8 -15.46 -12.45 19.36
N PHE A 9 -14.23 -12.65 19.84
CA PHE A 9 -13.37 -13.71 19.34
C PHE A 9 -14.00 -15.09 19.50
N ILE A 10 -14.58 -15.39 20.68
CA ILE A 10 -15.26 -16.67 20.93
C ILE A 10 -16.43 -16.87 19.98
N THR A 11 -17.24 -15.83 19.76
CA THR A 11 -18.38 -15.87 18.85
C THR A 11 -17.93 -16.11 17.42
N GLN A 12 -16.94 -15.37 16.92
CA GLN A 12 -16.38 -15.54 15.58
C GLN A 12 -15.75 -16.93 15.41
N LYS A 13 -15.01 -17.42 16.41
CA LYS A 13 -14.47 -18.78 16.40
C LYS A 13 -15.55 -19.84 16.26
N ARG A 14 -16.66 -19.72 17.01
CA ARG A 14 -17.81 -20.66 16.89
C ARG A 14 -18.47 -20.60 15.53
N LEU A 15 -18.65 -19.42 14.94
CA LEU A 15 -19.20 -19.24 13.61
C LEU A 15 -18.30 -19.87 12.53
N VAL A 16 -17.01 -19.66 12.65
CA VAL A 16 -16.00 -20.22 11.73
C VAL A 16 -16.02 -21.76 11.80
N HIS A 17 -16.06 -22.37 12.99
CA HIS A 17 -16.13 -23.82 13.13
C HIS A 17 -17.40 -24.43 12.53
N ARG A 18 -18.55 -23.75 12.65
CA ARG A 18 -19.80 -24.17 11.96
C ARG A 18 -19.72 -24.01 10.44
N GLY A 19 -18.91 -23.07 9.96
CA GLY A 19 -18.76 -22.70 8.55
C GLY A 19 -17.84 -23.61 7.72
N GLY A 20 -17.58 -24.86 8.13
CA GLY A 20 -16.85 -25.84 7.30
C GLY A 20 -15.33 -25.72 7.35
N VAL A 21 -14.75 -25.41 8.52
CA VAL A 21 -13.29 -25.41 8.71
C VAL A 21 -12.64 -26.71 8.29
N LEU A 22 -13.26 -27.84 8.64
CA LEU A 22 -12.73 -29.16 8.28
C LEU A 22 -12.61 -29.31 6.75
N ALA A 23 -13.65 -28.94 6.00
CA ALA A 23 -13.62 -29.02 4.54
C ALA A 23 -12.52 -28.10 3.96
N ALA A 24 -12.35 -26.91 4.51
CA ALA A 24 -11.33 -25.98 4.08
C ALA A 24 -9.91 -26.51 4.35
N VAL A 25 -9.67 -27.08 5.53
CA VAL A 25 -8.39 -27.72 5.88
C VAL A 25 -8.13 -28.94 5.01
N LEU A 26 -9.15 -29.73 4.72
CA LEU A 26 -9.01 -30.88 3.78
C LEU A 26 -8.65 -30.43 2.37
N ILE A 27 -9.24 -29.33 1.87
CA ILE A 27 -8.87 -28.75 0.57
C ILE A 27 -7.40 -28.30 0.59
N ALA A 28 -6.98 -27.59 1.64
CA ALA A 28 -5.59 -27.19 1.79
C ALA A 28 -4.63 -28.39 1.86
N ALA A 29 -5.02 -29.43 2.58
CA ALA A 29 -4.27 -30.67 2.66
C ALA A 29 -4.17 -31.37 1.31
N LEU A 30 -5.25 -31.42 0.53
CA LEU A 30 -5.24 -32.01 -0.83
C LEU A 30 -4.32 -31.23 -1.77
N ILE A 31 -4.34 -29.88 -1.73
CA ILE A 31 -3.41 -29.06 -2.49
C ILE A 31 -1.97 -29.36 -2.07
N GLY A 32 -1.70 -29.38 -0.76
CA GLY A 32 -0.38 -29.66 -0.23
C GLY A 32 0.11 -31.05 -0.62
N LEU A 33 -0.74 -32.09 -0.48
CA LEU A 33 -0.42 -33.46 -0.87
C LEU A 33 -0.17 -33.59 -2.37
N SER A 34 -0.91 -32.87 -3.22
CA SER A 34 -0.67 -32.88 -4.67
C SER A 34 0.69 -32.29 -5.03
N LEU A 35 1.10 -31.23 -4.39
CA LEU A 35 2.43 -30.64 -4.57
C LEU A 35 3.54 -31.55 -4.07
N LEU A 36 3.33 -32.18 -2.92
CA LEU A 36 4.26 -33.17 -2.36
C LEU A 36 4.39 -34.42 -3.26
N ALA A 37 3.25 -34.95 -3.75
CA ALA A 37 3.23 -36.06 -4.70
C ALA A 37 3.96 -35.70 -6.00
N GLY A 38 3.82 -34.46 -6.49
CA GLY A 38 4.58 -33.94 -7.62
C GLY A 38 6.10 -34.01 -7.40
N LEU A 39 6.58 -33.57 -6.24
CA LEU A 39 8.00 -33.64 -5.89
C LEU A 39 8.50 -35.12 -5.80
N VAL A 40 7.71 -35.99 -5.18
CA VAL A 40 8.05 -37.43 -5.07
C VAL A 40 8.08 -38.09 -6.44
N ALA A 41 7.07 -37.83 -7.28
CA ALA A 41 7.03 -38.32 -8.66
C ALA A 41 8.24 -37.82 -9.47
N PHE A 42 8.60 -36.56 -9.32
CA PHE A 42 9.80 -35.99 -9.95
C PHE A 42 11.08 -36.72 -9.55
N ARG A 43 11.23 -37.14 -8.29
CA ARG A 43 12.38 -37.93 -7.83
C ARG A 43 12.45 -39.31 -8.51
N ALA A 44 11.31 -39.90 -8.84
CA ALA A 44 11.23 -41.19 -9.49
C ALA A 44 11.55 -41.16 -11.00
N VAL A 45 11.54 -39.98 -11.63
CA VAL A 45 11.85 -39.80 -13.07
C VAL A 45 13.35 -39.95 -13.28
N PRO A 46 13.85 -40.73 -14.29
CA PRO A 46 15.25 -40.77 -14.65
C PRO A 46 15.83 -39.39 -14.99
N ALA A 47 17.12 -39.18 -14.65
CA ALA A 47 17.76 -37.86 -14.78
C ALA A 47 17.65 -37.29 -16.20
N ASP A 48 17.76 -38.12 -17.22
CA ASP A 48 17.70 -37.75 -18.64
C ASP A 48 16.35 -37.15 -19.10
N PHE A 49 15.28 -37.41 -18.34
CA PHE A 49 13.93 -36.94 -18.64
C PHE A 49 13.42 -35.89 -17.65
N ARG A 50 14.28 -35.38 -16.75
CA ARG A 50 13.87 -34.39 -15.79
C ARG A 50 13.86 -33.00 -16.43
N GLY A 51 12.76 -32.26 -16.21
CA GLY A 51 12.65 -30.84 -16.59
C GLY A 51 13.46 -29.88 -15.70
N PHE A 52 14.07 -30.39 -14.61
CA PHE A 52 14.91 -29.62 -13.68
C PHE A 52 16.27 -30.31 -13.54
N ASN A 53 17.31 -29.51 -13.34
CA ASN A 53 18.69 -30.02 -13.24
C ASN A 53 18.98 -30.72 -11.92
N SER A 54 18.22 -30.40 -10.86
CA SER A 54 18.44 -30.99 -9.52
C SER A 54 17.13 -31.15 -8.73
N VAL A 55 17.16 -32.02 -7.72
CA VAL A 55 16.05 -32.19 -6.76
C VAL A 55 15.83 -30.89 -5.97
N GLN A 56 16.89 -30.17 -5.67
CA GLN A 56 16.76 -28.89 -4.97
C GLN A 56 16.03 -27.83 -5.80
N GLU A 57 16.32 -27.76 -7.10
CA GLU A 57 15.65 -26.83 -8.02
C GLU A 57 14.14 -27.15 -8.15
N ALA A 58 13.81 -28.43 -8.31
CA ALA A 58 12.43 -28.89 -8.28
C ALA A 58 11.77 -28.56 -6.93
N GLY A 59 12.46 -28.84 -5.83
CA GLY A 59 12.00 -28.54 -4.47
C GLY A 59 11.71 -27.05 -4.26
N LYS A 60 12.61 -26.17 -4.72
CA LYS A 60 12.37 -24.71 -4.70
C LYS A 60 11.09 -24.34 -5.45
N THR A 61 10.87 -24.92 -6.61
CA THR A 61 9.67 -24.65 -7.42
C THR A 61 8.39 -25.11 -6.73
N PHE A 62 8.32 -26.36 -6.22
CA PHE A 62 7.16 -26.83 -5.49
C PHE A 62 6.90 -26.07 -4.20
N TYR A 63 7.97 -25.68 -3.50
CA TYR A 63 7.86 -24.84 -2.32
C TYR A 63 7.34 -23.43 -2.67
N ALA A 64 7.79 -22.84 -3.78
CA ALA A 64 7.28 -21.54 -4.24
C ALA A 64 5.76 -21.59 -4.55
N TRP A 65 5.25 -22.68 -5.14
CA TRP A 65 3.81 -22.89 -5.33
C TRP A 65 3.07 -23.04 -4.01
N THR A 66 3.66 -23.70 -3.02
CA THR A 66 3.07 -23.81 -1.67
C THR A 66 2.96 -22.43 -1.02
N ILE A 67 4.01 -21.60 -1.11
CA ILE A 67 4.02 -20.21 -0.63
C ILE A 67 2.95 -19.38 -1.36
N ALA A 68 2.84 -19.51 -2.68
CA ALA A 68 1.83 -18.77 -3.45
C ALA A 68 0.41 -19.13 -3.00
N ALA A 69 0.13 -20.42 -2.77
CA ALA A 69 -1.14 -20.87 -2.22
C ALA A 69 -1.39 -20.35 -0.81
N GLU A 70 -0.36 -20.33 0.03
CA GLU A 70 -0.44 -19.82 1.40
C GLU A 70 -0.72 -18.30 1.43
N ILE A 71 -0.04 -17.50 0.61
CA ILE A 71 -0.29 -16.05 0.47
C ILE A 71 -1.73 -15.82 0.00
N LEU A 72 -2.20 -16.57 -0.99
CA LEU A 72 -3.56 -16.45 -1.51
C LEU A 72 -4.60 -16.73 -0.43
N VAL A 73 -4.39 -17.76 0.38
CA VAL A 73 -5.32 -18.13 1.46
C VAL A 73 -5.23 -17.15 2.61
N LEU A 74 -4.03 -16.90 3.13
CA LEU A 74 -3.85 -16.18 4.38
C LEU A 74 -3.99 -14.66 4.19
N VAL A 75 -3.31 -14.10 3.20
CA VAL A 75 -3.33 -12.65 2.97
C VAL A 75 -4.63 -12.25 2.29
N ILE A 76 -4.94 -12.82 1.12
CA ILE A 76 -6.10 -12.41 0.32
C ILE A 76 -7.41 -12.95 0.90
N GLY A 77 -7.44 -14.26 1.22
CA GLY A 77 -8.60 -14.91 1.83
C GLY A 77 -8.94 -14.30 3.18
N GLY A 78 -7.95 -14.18 4.07
CA GLY A 78 -8.11 -13.59 5.40
C GLY A 78 -8.57 -12.14 5.35
N PHE A 79 -7.95 -11.31 4.50
CA PHE A 79 -8.40 -9.94 4.24
C PHE A 79 -9.87 -9.89 3.82
N SER A 80 -10.21 -10.65 2.79
CA SER A 80 -11.58 -10.67 2.21
C SER A 80 -12.60 -11.09 3.26
N ARG A 81 -12.25 -12.06 4.10
CA ARG A 81 -13.13 -12.57 5.15
C ARG A 81 -13.39 -11.54 6.24
N ILE A 82 -12.34 -10.92 6.77
CA ILE A 82 -12.46 -9.88 7.80
C ILE A 82 -13.28 -8.71 7.28
N PHE A 83 -12.92 -8.21 6.09
CA PHE A 83 -13.61 -7.11 5.46
C PHE A 83 -15.10 -7.38 5.27
N ARG A 84 -15.44 -8.56 4.72
CA ARG A 84 -16.82 -8.97 4.46
C ARG A 84 -17.62 -9.11 5.75
N THR A 85 -17.06 -9.78 6.77
CA THR A 85 -17.71 -9.95 8.07
C THR A 85 -18.05 -8.59 8.68
N LEU A 86 -17.10 -7.64 8.71
CA LEU A 86 -17.34 -6.31 9.25
C LEU A 86 -18.38 -5.51 8.45
N ALA A 87 -18.34 -5.60 7.11
CA ALA A 87 -19.30 -4.91 6.25
C ALA A 87 -20.72 -5.45 6.45
N GLU A 88 -20.88 -6.78 6.57
CA GLU A 88 -22.16 -7.44 6.83
C GLU A 88 -22.71 -7.11 8.23
N GLU A 89 -21.87 -7.17 9.26
CA GLU A 89 -22.29 -6.85 10.65
C GLU A 89 -22.64 -5.38 10.81
N ARG A 90 -21.94 -4.48 10.15
CA ARG A 90 -22.33 -3.06 10.10
C ARG A 90 -23.68 -2.86 9.42
N LYS A 91 -23.91 -3.56 8.31
CA LYS A 91 -25.21 -3.49 7.60
C LYS A 91 -26.35 -4.03 8.47
N ALA A 92 -26.09 -5.04 9.29
CA ALA A 92 -27.04 -5.62 10.22
C ALA A 92 -27.20 -4.83 11.55
N GLY A 93 -26.39 -3.77 11.78
CA GLY A 93 -26.42 -2.99 13.03
C GLY A 93 -25.70 -3.69 14.21
N LEU A 94 -25.17 -4.89 14.02
CA LEU A 94 -24.49 -5.65 15.08
C LEU A 94 -23.22 -4.96 15.57
N TRP A 95 -22.51 -4.27 14.66
CA TRP A 95 -21.32 -3.49 15.02
C TRP A 95 -21.65 -2.39 16.04
N ASP A 96 -22.76 -1.66 15.84
CA ASP A 96 -23.17 -0.59 16.76
C ASP A 96 -23.63 -1.17 18.10
N SER A 97 -24.27 -2.35 18.12
CA SER A 97 -24.60 -3.08 19.32
C SER A 97 -23.34 -3.48 20.10
N ASN A 98 -22.32 -4.01 19.45
CA ASN A 98 -21.05 -4.39 20.10
C ASN A 98 -20.35 -3.18 20.71
N ARG A 99 -20.48 -1.99 20.13
CA ARG A 99 -19.91 -0.74 20.68
C ARG A 99 -20.64 -0.23 21.94
N LEU A 100 -21.88 -0.61 22.14
CA LEU A 100 -22.66 -0.28 23.32
C LEU A 100 -22.40 -1.24 24.49
N THR A 101 -21.66 -2.33 24.25
CA THR A 101 -21.22 -3.24 25.31
C THR A 101 -20.08 -2.60 26.12
N PRO A 102 -19.82 -3.06 27.34
CA PRO A 102 -18.72 -2.56 28.19
C PRO A 102 -17.32 -2.98 27.70
N LEU A 103 -17.21 -3.52 26.48
CA LEU A 103 -15.93 -3.95 25.90
C LEU A 103 -15.06 -2.74 25.53
N GLN A 104 -13.78 -2.87 25.79
CA GLN A 104 -12.82 -1.86 25.36
C GLN A 104 -12.64 -1.90 23.82
N PRO A 105 -12.37 -0.75 23.16
CA PRO A 105 -12.14 -0.72 21.71
C PRO A 105 -11.06 -1.68 21.23
N ALA A 106 -10.01 -1.90 22.05
CA ALA A 106 -8.95 -2.85 21.75
C ALA A 106 -9.45 -4.30 21.74
N GLU A 107 -10.38 -4.65 22.62
CA GLU A 107 -11.00 -5.99 22.66
C GLU A 107 -11.86 -6.23 21.42
N ILE A 108 -12.66 -5.23 21.06
CA ILE A 108 -13.48 -5.32 19.85
C ILE A 108 -12.59 -5.50 18.62
N VAL A 109 -11.58 -4.65 18.46
CA VAL A 109 -10.67 -4.71 17.31
C VAL A 109 -9.90 -6.04 17.27
N SER A 110 -9.36 -6.53 18.40
CA SER A 110 -8.63 -7.80 18.43
C SER A 110 -9.53 -9.00 18.13
N GLY A 111 -10.79 -8.99 18.56
CA GLY A 111 -11.77 -10.01 18.27
C GLY A 111 -12.06 -10.12 16.77
N TYR A 112 -12.20 -9.00 16.08
CA TYR A 112 -12.39 -8.96 14.62
C TYR A 112 -11.09 -9.14 13.82
N TRP A 113 -9.96 -8.79 14.41
CA TRP A 113 -8.67 -8.96 13.73
C TRP A 113 -8.31 -10.43 13.53
N LEU A 114 -8.52 -11.24 14.54
CA LEU A 114 -8.10 -12.64 14.54
C LEU A 114 -9.27 -13.62 14.32
N GLY A 115 -10.49 -13.27 14.78
CA GLY A 115 -11.61 -14.20 14.80
C GLY A 115 -12.11 -14.64 13.43
N PRO A 116 -12.47 -13.74 12.52
CA PRO A 116 -13.06 -14.11 11.23
C PRO A 116 -12.12 -14.92 10.31
N ALA A 117 -10.80 -14.64 10.38
CA ALA A 117 -9.79 -15.26 9.52
C ALA A 117 -9.23 -16.60 10.06
N LEU A 118 -9.79 -17.15 11.15
CA LEU A 118 -9.29 -18.40 11.74
C LEU A 118 -9.32 -19.58 10.77
N ARG A 119 -10.30 -19.64 9.87
CA ARG A 119 -10.38 -20.70 8.87
C ARG A 119 -9.19 -20.64 7.92
N GLU A 120 -8.91 -19.46 7.40
CA GLU A 120 -7.81 -19.19 6.50
C GLU A 120 -6.46 -19.42 7.21
N PHE A 121 -6.39 -19.12 8.49
CA PHE A 121 -5.22 -19.42 9.32
C PHE A 121 -4.96 -20.92 9.45
N TYR A 122 -5.99 -21.75 9.70
CA TYR A 122 -5.81 -23.20 9.77
C TYR A 122 -5.42 -23.80 8.41
N MET A 123 -5.99 -23.30 7.30
CA MET A 123 -5.58 -23.69 5.96
C MET A 123 -4.10 -23.36 5.70
N ALA A 124 -3.68 -22.16 6.06
CA ALA A 124 -2.28 -21.72 5.91
C ALA A 124 -1.33 -22.57 6.77
N LEU A 125 -1.68 -22.88 8.01
CA LEU A 125 -0.89 -23.81 8.84
C LEU A 125 -0.72 -25.17 8.20
N THR A 126 -1.75 -25.70 7.54
CA THR A 126 -1.68 -26.97 6.82
C THR A 126 -0.71 -26.88 5.64
N LEU A 127 -0.79 -25.79 4.85
CA LEU A 127 0.13 -25.53 3.74
C LEU A 127 1.57 -25.30 4.24
N ALA A 128 1.75 -24.56 5.33
CA ALA A 128 3.05 -24.34 5.96
C ALA A 128 3.70 -25.65 6.41
N GLY A 129 2.91 -26.55 7.02
CA GLY A 129 3.37 -27.89 7.38
C GLY A 129 3.79 -28.71 6.16
N THR A 130 3.00 -28.66 5.07
CA THR A 130 3.39 -29.29 3.80
C THR A 130 4.66 -28.66 3.22
N GLY A 131 4.78 -27.34 3.27
CA GLY A 131 5.97 -26.62 2.85
C GLY A 131 7.23 -27.06 3.60
N LEU A 132 7.13 -27.28 4.92
CA LEU A 132 8.22 -27.81 5.72
C LEU A 132 8.65 -29.21 5.24
N VAL A 133 7.68 -30.10 4.97
CA VAL A 133 7.97 -31.44 4.44
C VAL A 133 8.67 -31.35 3.08
N ILE A 134 8.21 -30.48 2.18
CA ILE A 134 8.87 -30.25 0.87
C ILE A 134 10.31 -29.78 1.06
N VAL A 135 10.55 -28.79 1.96
CA VAL A 135 11.89 -28.24 2.25
C VAL A 135 12.82 -29.34 2.76
N VAL A 136 12.36 -30.17 3.69
CA VAL A 136 13.17 -31.28 4.24
C VAL A 136 13.45 -32.35 3.17
N LEU A 137 12.44 -32.74 2.40
CA LEU A 137 12.63 -33.72 1.33
C LEU A 137 13.52 -33.20 0.21
N ALA A 138 13.47 -31.94 -0.13
CA ALA A 138 14.32 -31.34 -1.16
C ALA A 138 15.71 -30.95 -0.67
N GLU A 139 16.04 -31.24 0.58
CA GLU A 139 17.33 -30.91 1.21
C GLU A 139 17.62 -29.41 1.19
N LEU A 140 16.55 -28.59 1.26
CA LEU A 140 16.65 -27.16 1.38
C LEU A 140 16.86 -26.74 2.85
N PRO A 141 17.53 -25.62 3.12
CA PRO A 141 17.75 -25.19 4.49
C PRO A 141 16.43 -24.79 5.17
N VAL A 142 16.25 -25.21 6.42
CA VAL A 142 15.05 -24.91 7.23
C VAL A 142 14.89 -23.41 7.47
N THR A 143 15.98 -22.65 7.42
CA THR A 143 15.97 -21.18 7.49
C THR A 143 15.14 -20.54 6.38
N LEU A 144 15.13 -21.14 5.18
CA LEU A 144 14.25 -20.70 4.09
C LEU A 144 12.79 -20.80 4.50
N TRP A 145 12.39 -21.91 5.12
CA TRP A 145 11.01 -22.08 5.60
C TRP A 145 10.69 -21.11 6.71
N LEU A 146 11.53 -20.99 7.74
CA LEU A 146 11.28 -20.07 8.86
C LEU A 146 11.14 -18.62 8.40
N GLY A 147 12.02 -18.17 7.52
CA GLY A 147 12.00 -16.79 7.01
C GLY A 147 10.77 -16.50 6.16
N THR A 148 10.40 -17.42 5.28
CA THR A 148 9.20 -17.24 4.45
C THR A 148 7.94 -17.24 5.30
N GLN A 149 7.82 -18.15 6.30
CA GLN A 149 6.68 -18.15 7.22
C GLN A 149 6.58 -16.87 8.01
N TRP A 150 7.71 -16.39 8.56
CA TRP A 150 7.73 -15.11 9.28
C TRP A 150 7.20 -13.95 8.43
N LEU A 151 7.67 -13.86 7.18
CA LEU A 151 7.25 -12.82 6.25
C LEU A 151 5.77 -12.92 5.89
N ILE A 152 5.26 -14.11 5.60
CA ILE A 152 3.86 -14.32 5.22
C ILE A 152 2.92 -13.99 6.37
N PHE A 153 3.21 -14.47 7.58
CA PHE A 153 2.37 -14.20 8.75
C PHE A 153 2.39 -12.72 9.14
N SER A 154 3.55 -12.06 9.12
CA SER A 154 3.63 -10.63 9.42
C SER A 154 2.86 -9.79 8.42
N ALA A 155 2.97 -10.10 7.13
CA ALA A 155 2.19 -9.46 6.08
C ALA A 155 0.68 -9.70 6.25
N ALA A 156 0.28 -10.93 6.54
CA ALA A 156 -1.13 -11.25 6.76
C ALA A 156 -1.72 -10.43 7.90
N LEU A 157 -1.06 -10.37 9.05
CA LEU A 157 -1.51 -9.57 10.19
C LEU A 157 -1.62 -8.08 9.85
N PHE A 158 -0.68 -7.56 9.09
CA PHE A 158 -0.72 -6.18 8.60
C PHE A 158 -1.91 -5.92 7.66
N PHE A 159 -2.11 -6.80 6.66
CA PHE A 159 -3.24 -6.67 5.73
C PHE A 159 -4.60 -6.88 6.40
N TRP A 160 -4.68 -7.70 7.44
CA TRP A 160 -5.90 -7.86 8.24
C TRP A 160 -6.28 -6.58 9.00
N LEU A 161 -5.30 -5.80 9.46
CA LEU A 161 -5.58 -4.46 10.02
C LEU A 161 -6.13 -3.50 8.95
N ILE A 162 -5.57 -3.54 7.75
CA ILE A 162 -6.12 -2.77 6.62
C ILE A 162 -7.55 -3.21 6.32
N ALA A 163 -7.84 -4.53 6.36
CA ALA A 163 -9.18 -5.06 6.14
C ALA A 163 -10.20 -4.54 7.18
N ILE A 164 -9.81 -4.46 8.46
CA ILE A 164 -10.63 -3.87 9.52
C ILE A 164 -10.96 -2.41 9.18
N LEU A 165 -9.94 -1.60 8.90
CA LEU A 165 -10.14 -0.19 8.59
C LEU A 165 -10.99 0.01 7.35
N ALA A 166 -10.78 -0.80 6.31
CA ALA A 166 -11.60 -0.78 5.11
C ALA A 166 -13.05 -1.18 5.42
N GLY A 167 -13.27 -2.25 6.18
CA GLY A 167 -14.61 -2.70 6.61
C GLY A 167 -15.33 -1.68 7.47
N LEU A 168 -14.59 -0.95 8.32
CA LEU A 168 -15.14 0.17 9.10
C LEU A 168 -15.45 1.41 8.27
N SER A 169 -14.90 1.53 7.07
CA SER A 169 -15.04 2.72 6.22
C SER A 169 -16.05 2.53 5.09
N PHE A 170 -16.01 1.37 4.44
CA PHE A 170 -16.83 1.08 3.28
C PHE A 170 -18.01 0.18 3.65
N GLN A 171 -19.19 0.51 3.15
CA GLN A 171 -20.41 -0.29 3.39
C GLN A 171 -20.61 -1.41 2.34
N ARG A 172 -19.91 -1.32 1.18
CA ARG A 172 -20.04 -2.30 0.10
C ARG A 172 -18.86 -3.26 0.13
N SER A 173 -19.15 -4.53 0.39
CA SER A 173 -18.15 -5.61 0.45
C SER A 173 -17.30 -5.76 -0.82
N GLN A 174 -17.86 -5.43 -1.97
CA GLN A 174 -17.17 -5.57 -3.27
C GLN A 174 -15.98 -4.62 -3.44
N ILE A 175 -16.03 -3.41 -2.86
CA ILE A 175 -14.96 -2.40 -3.00
C ILE A 175 -13.67 -2.85 -2.34
N GLY A 176 -13.74 -3.50 -1.18
CA GLY A 176 -12.54 -3.96 -0.49
C GLY A 176 -11.84 -5.11 -1.21
N VAL A 177 -12.63 -6.06 -1.75
CA VAL A 177 -12.08 -7.17 -2.56
C VAL A 177 -11.42 -6.62 -3.83
N LEU A 178 -12.05 -5.65 -4.50
CA LEU A 178 -11.49 -5.00 -5.68
C LEU A 178 -10.16 -4.28 -5.36
N ALA A 179 -10.09 -3.59 -4.22
CA ALA A 179 -8.86 -2.89 -3.80
C ALA A 179 -7.69 -3.88 -3.58
N VAL A 180 -7.95 -5.04 -2.97
CA VAL A 180 -6.94 -6.10 -2.81
C VAL A 180 -6.55 -6.71 -4.14
N LEU A 181 -7.52 -6.99 -5.01
CA LEU A 181 -7.26 -7.49 -6.36
C LEU A 181 -6.37 -6.52 -7.15
N ILE A 182 -6.68 -5.23 -7.12
CA ILE A 182 -5.87 -4.19 -7.75
C ILE A 182 -4.45 -4.21 -7.17
N PHE A 183 -4.31 -4.31 -5.83
CA PHE A 183 -3.00 -4.34 -5.19
C PHE A 183 -2.18 -5.57 -5.62
N VAL A 184 -2.81 -6.76 -5.68
CA VAL A 184 -2.16 -8.00 -6.14
C VAL A 184 -1.80 -7.94 -7.62
N VAL A 185 -2.66 -7.36 -8.45
CA VAL A 185 -2.38 -7.17 -9.90
C VAL A 185 -1.26 -6.16 -10.12
N VAL A 186 -1.19 -5.09 -9.31
CA VAL A 186 -0.13 -4.08 -9.40
C VAL A 186 1.21 -4.63 -8.89
N GLN A 187 1.20 -5.67 -8.05
CA GLN A 187 2.41 -6.24 -7.47
C GLN A 187 3.48 -6.68 -8.51
N PRO A 188 3.17 -7.39 -9.60
CA PRO A 188 4.16 -7.71 -10.63
C PRO A 188 4.79 -6.46 -11.27
N PHE A 189 4.01 -5.38 -11.42
CA PHE A 189 4.52 -4.12 -11.94
C PHE A 189 5.51 -3.44 -10.99
N SER A 190 5.48 -3.73 -9.70
CA SER A 190 6.41 -3.16 -8.73
C SER A 190 7.85 -3.63 -8.93
N PHE A 191 8.05 -4.79 -9.57
CA PHE A 191 9.37 -5.27 -9.99
C PHE A 191 9.88 -4.55 -11.24
N VAL A 192 8.98 -3.98 -12.03
CA VAL A 192 9.31 -3.26 -13.27
C VAL A 192 9.40 -1.75 -13.03
N PHE A 193 8.59 -1.22 -12.11
CA PHE A 193 8.51 0.22 -11.84
C PHE A 193 9.11 0.57 -10.47
N PRO A 194 10.29 1.21 -10.42
CA PRO A 194 10.99 1.55 -9.17
C PRO A 194 10.18 2.40 -8.19
N GLY A 195 9.22 3.19 -8.68
CA GLY A 195 8.32 3.99 -7.84
C GLY A 195 7.43 3.16 -6.91
N PHE A 196 7.24 1.89 -7.21
CA PHE A 196 6.47 0.94 -6.41
C PHE A 196 7.34 -0.07 -5.64
N VAL A 197 8.66 0.13 -5.59
CA VAL A 197 9.61 -0.75 -4.88
C VAL A 197 9.15 -1.01 -3.43
N LEU A 198 8.59 0.00 -2.77
CA LEU A 198 8.12 -0.13 -1.40
C LEU A 198 7.01 -1.18 -1.24
N THR A 199 6.18 -1.41 -2.28
CA THR A 199 5.14 -2.44 -2.23
C THR A 199 5.71 -3.84 -2.14
N ASN A 200 6.93 -4.08 -2.64
CA ASN A 200 7.63 -5.36 -2.54
C ASN A 200 8.10 -5.68 -1.12
N PHE A 201 8.16 -4.69 -0.24
CA PHE A 201 8.49 -4.85 1.18
C PHE A 201 7.23 -4.84 2.06
N LEU A 202 6.14 -4.23 1.60
CA LEU A 202 4.83 -4.34 2.26
C LEU A 202 4.20 -5.72 2.01
N LEU A 203 4.21 -6.18 0.75
CA LEU A 203 4.08 -7.59 0.41
C LEU A 203 5.50 -8.18 0.45
N PRO A 204 5.73 -9.29 1.14
CA PRO A 204 7.09 -9.78 1.41
C PRO A 204 7.75 -10.43 0.18
N SER A 205 7.36 -10.06 -1.03
CA SER A 205 7.81 -10.66 -2.28
C SER A 205 9.31 -10.56 -2.48
N TYR A 206 9.91 -9.40 -2.19
CA TYR A 206 11.35 -9.22 -2.30
C TYR A 206 12.11 -10.04 -1.24
N GLY A 207 11.63 -10.04 0.01
CA GLY A 207 12.22 -10.83 1.09
C GLY A 207 12.16 -12.33 0.79
N ILE A 208 11.04 -12.81 0.24
CA ILE A 208 10.88 -14.21 -0.20
C ILE A 208 11.85 -14.52 -1.34
N ALA A 209 11.92 -13.68 -2.38
CA ALA A 209 12.82 -13.88 -3.51
C ALA A 209 14.29 -13.95 -3.05
N ASN A 210 14.70 -13.06 -2.15
CA ASN A 210 16.04 -13.05 -1.59
C ASN A 210 16.36 -14.35 -0.82
N LEU A 211 15.42 -14.86 0.00
CA LEU A 211 15.58 -16.14 0.70
C LEU A 211 15.72 -17.34 -0.25
N PHE A 212 15.09 -17.31 -1.42
CA PHE A 212 15.26 -18.35 -2.42
C PHE A 212 16.64 -18.33 -3.09
N GLN A 213 17.25 -17.13 -3.17
CA GLN A 213 18.61 -16.98 -3.69
C GLN A 213 19.66 -17.35 -2.64
N ASP A 214 19.53 -16.78 -1.44
CA ASP A 214 20.41 -17.05 -0.32
C ASP A 214 19.63 -17.39 0.97
N PRO A 215 19.35 -18.68 1.21
CA PRO A 215 18.66 -19.15 2.40
C PRO A 215 19.42 -18.93 3.72
N THR A 216 20.73 -18.68 3.66
CA THR A 216 21.56 -18.48 4.85
C THR A 216 21.51 -17.06 5.36
N SER A 217 20.91 -16.15 4.60
CA SER A 217 20.76 -14.73 4.92
C SER A 217 20.04 -14.44 6.26
N LEU A 218 19.33 -15.41 6.83
CA LEU A 218 18.73 -15.33 8.18
C LEU A 218 19.69 -15.65 9.32
N ALA A 219 20.72 -16.45 9.05
CA ALA A 219 21.56 -17.01 10.12
C ALA A 219 22.63 -16.05 10.66
N GLY A 220 22.70 -14.82 10.14
CA GLY A 220 23.64 -13.80 10.62
C GLY A 220 25.12 -14.08 10.34
N ASN A 221 25.43 -15.17 9.66
CA ASN A 221 26.78 -15.50 9.22
C ASN A 221 27.14 -14.73 7.93
N TYR A 222 27.04 -13.41 7.99
CA TYR A 222 27.37 -12.56 6.85
C TYR A 222 28.89 -12.43 6.75
N SER A 223 29.47 -13.00 5.70
CA SER A 223 30.81 -12.62 5.27
C SER A 223 30.77 -11.19 4.70
N GLU A 224 31.88 -10.47 4.68
CA GLU A 224 31.94 -9.13 4.07
C GLU A 224 31.42 -9.12 2.62
N HIS A 225 31.45 -10.24 1.93
CA HIS A 225 30.97 -10.42 0.56
C HIS A 225 29.43 -10.47 0.49
N ASP A 226 28.76 -10.97 1.53
CA ASP A 226 27.31 -11.16 1.55
C ASP A 226 26.55 -9.84 1.72
N TRP A 227 27.15 -8.86 2.39
CA TRP A 227 26.57 -7.53 2.55
C TRP A 227 26.35 -6.79 1.22
N THR A 228 27.08 -7.13 0.17
CA THR A 228 26.89 -6.55 -1.16
C THR A 228 25.64 -7.06 -1.86
N GLN A 229 25.06 -8.16 -1.39
CA GLN A 229 23.85 -8.79 -1.94
C GLN A 229 22.56 -8.24 -1.32
N PHE A 230 22.64 -7.44 -0.25
CA PHE A 230 21.45 -6.83 0.34
C PHE A 230 21.06 -5.52 -0.34
N PRO A 231 19.74 -5.22 -0.39
CA PRO A 231 19.32 -3.90 -0.76
C PRO A 231 19.87 -2.88 0.22
N HIS A 232 20.40 -1.80 -0.31
CA HIS A 232 20.90 -0.72 0.50
C HIS A 232 19.79 0.29 0.77
N PHE A 233 19.57 0.58 2.04
CA PHE A 233 18.74 1.68 2.50
C PHE A 233 19.65 2.88 2.76
N PHE A 234 19.56 3.89 1.90
CA PHE A 234 20.60 4.92 1.73
C PHE A 234 21.94 4.28 1.37
N SER A 235 22.89 4.22 2.28
CA SER A 235 24.18 3.56 2.06
C SER A 235 24.38 2.33 2.94
N LEU A 236 23.36 1.96 3.74
CA LEU A 236 23.45 0.85 4.69
C LEU A 236 22.80 -0.40 4.08
N PRO A 237 23.51 -1.54 4.06
CA PRO A 237 22.90 -2.81 3.69
C PRO A 237 21.87 -3.21 4.74
N VAL A 238 20.64 -3.53 4.33
CA VAL A 238 19.58 -3.90 5.25
C VAL A 238 18.96 -5.23 4.82
N PRO A 239 18.89 -6.22 5.73
CA PRO A 239 18.22 -7.48 5.45
C PRO A 239 16.75 -7.25 5.08
N PRO A 240 16.29 -7.74 3.91
CA PRO A 240 14.92 -7.48 3.41
C PRO A 240 13.83 -7.89 4.39
N ILE A 241 14.06 -8.96 5.14
CA ILE A 241 13.12 -9.48 6.13
C ILE A 241 12.91 -8.49 7.27
N LEU A 242 14.01 -7.97 7.83
CA LEU A 242 13.95 -6.99 8.92
C LEU A 242 13.33 -5.68 8.46
N PHE A 243 13.65 -5.23 7.25
CA PHE A 243 13.09 -4.02 6.69
C PHE A 243 11.57 -4.16 6.47
N SER A 244 11.13 -5.27 5.85
CA SER A 244 9.71 -5.56 5.65
C SER A 244 8.95 -5.60 6.97
N PHE A 245 9.49 -6.30 7.97
CA PHE A 245 8.88 -6.40 9.29
C PHE A 245 8.81 -5.05 10.00
N ALA A 246 9.90 -4.28 10.02
CA ALA A 246 9.94 -2.95 10.64
C ALA A 246 8.94 -1.98 9.98
N LEU A 247 8.82 -2.03 8.65
CA LEU A 247 7.86 -1.22 7.89
C LEU A 247 6.42 -1.63 8.21
N GLN A 248 6.11 -2.93 8.17
CA GLN A 248 4.78 -3.44 8.48
C GLN A 248 4.37 -3.15 9.94
N MET A 249 5.30 -3.30 10.90
CA MET A 249 5.05 -3.00 12.31
C MET A 249 4.80 -1.51 12.55
N SER A 250 5.64 -0.63 11.99
CA SER A 250 5.49 0.82 12.18
C SER A 250 4.17 1.34 11.62
N LEU A 251 3.80 0.90 10.41
CA LEU A 251 2.52 1.23 9.81
C LEU A 251 1.36 0.54 10.54
N GLY A 252 1.54 -0.73 10.94
CA GLY A 252 0.54 -1.51 11.67
C GLY A 252 0.13 -0.87 13.00
N ILE A 253 1.06 -0.30 13.75
CA ILE A 253 0.77 0.45 14.98
C ILE A 253 -0.14 1.66 14.69
N LEU A 254 0.12 2.40 13.63
CA LEU A 254 -0.71 3.54 13.24
C LEU A 254 -2.11 3.11 12.80
N LEU A 255 -2.21 2.02 12.02
CA LEU A 255 -3.48 1.43 11.60
C LEU A 255 -4.28 0.87 12.79
N TRP A 256 -3.62 0.20 13.73
CA TRP A 256 -4.24 -0.28 14.96
C TRP A 256 -4.86 0.85 15.77
N ARG A 257 -4.11 1.94 15.98
CA ARG A 257 -4.63 3.14 16.64
C ARG A 257 -5.85 3.71 15.92
N GLY A 258 -5.81 3.75 14.58
CA GLY A 258 -6.92 4.15 13.74
C GLY A 258 -8.16 3.28 13.94
N ALA A 259 -7.98 1.95 13.97
CA ALA A 259 -9.06 0.99 14.20
C ALA A 259 -9.70 1.16 15.57
N MET A 260 -8.91 1.25 16.64
CA MET A 260 -9.41 1.50 18.01
C MET A 260 -10.21 2.81 18.09
N ARG A 261 -9.68 3.89 17.52
CA ARG A 261 -10.35 5.18 17.51
C ARG A 261 -11.67 5.15 16.75
N LYS A 262 -11.69 4.52 15.56
CA LYS A 262 -12.90 4.39 14.75
C LYS A 262 -13.95 3.53 15.42
N THR A 263 -13.53 2.52 16.18
CA THR A 263 -14.40 1.71 17.02
C THR A 263 -14.99 2.52 18.17
N ALA A 264 -14.19 3.31 18.88
CA ALA A 264 -14.66 4.17 19.95
C ALA A 264 -15.62 5.28 19.44
N ASN A 265 -15.31 5.88 18.29
CA ASN A 265 -16.12 6.95 17.71
C ASN A 265 -16.14 6.86 16.18
N PRO A 266 -17.28 6.43 15.57
CA PRO A 266 -17.40 6.22 14.11
C PRO A 266 -17.24 7.49 13.29
N PHE A 267 -17.44 8.65 13.91
CA PHE A 267 -17.37 9.95 13.21
C PHE A 267 -15.93 10.49 13.12
N GLN A 268 -14.98 9.92 13.86
CA GLN A 268 -13.59 10.33 13.74
C GLN A 268 -12.96 9.85 12.42
N PRO A 269 -11.95 10.57 11.88
CA PRO A 269 -11.20 10.11 10.72
C PRO A 269 -10.49 8.79 11.05
N LEU A 270 -10.19 8.01 10.01
CA LEU A 270 -9.44 6.75 10.16
C LEU A 270 -8.06 6.98 10.76
N ILE A 271 -7.39 8.01 10.28
CA ILE A 271 -6.03 8.39 10.67
C ILE A 271 -6.08 9.86 11.10
N LEU A 272 -5.49 10.18 12.25
CA LEU A 272 -5.32 11.57 12.67
C LEU A 272 -4.27 12.27 11.79
N ARG A 273 -4.28 13.59 11.77
CA ARG A 273 -3.34 14.37 10.94
C ARG A 273 -1.89 14.13 11.31
N SER A 274 -1.57 14.06 12.60
CA SER A 274 -0.23 13.72 13.08
C SER A 274 0.19 12.31 12.69
N GLU A 275 -0.73 11.35 12.78
CA GLU A 275 -0.50 9.97 12.34
C GLU A 275 -0.34 9.89 10.81
N ALA A 276 -1.11 10.68 10.06
CA ALA A 276 -1.00 10.77 8.61
C ALA A 276 0.36 11.33 8.18
N LEU A 277 0.83 12.38 8.86
CA LEU A 277 2.17 12.93 8.61
C LEU A 277 3.26 11.95 8.99
N ALA A 278 3.13 11.24 10.12
CA ALA A 278 4.07 10.21 10.53
C ALA A 278 4.09 9.04 9.51
N MET A 279 2.91 8.57 9.08
CA MET A 279 2.77 7.52 8.07
C MET A 279 3.40 7.94 6.74
N PHE A 280 3.10 9.16 6.28
CA PHE A 280 3.70 9.69 5.07
C PHE A 280 5.21 9.84 5.18
N GLY A 281 5.71 10.35 6.31
CA GLY A 281 7.14 10.47 6.58
C GLY A 281 7.86 9.11 6.56
N ILE A 282 7.28 8.09 7.22
CA ILE A 282 7.83 6.72 7.21
C ILE A 282 7.90 6.18 5.77
N LEU A 283 6.81 6.29 5.02
CA LEU A 283 6.74 5.80 3.64
C LEU A 283 7.68 6.58 2.72
N LEU A 284 7.75 7.89 2.87
CA LEU A 284 8.63 8.75 2.08
C LEU A 284 10.11 8.40 2.32
N VAL A 285 10.52 8.32 3.59
CA VAL A 285 11.89 7.95 3.96
C VAL A 285 12.21 6.54 3.50
N ALA A 286 11.30 5.59 3.70
CA ALA A 286 11.50 4.20 3.27
C ALA A 286 11.68 4.11 1.75
N GLN A 287 10.81 4.74 0.98
CA GLN A 287 10.88 4.75 -0.48
C GLN A 287 12.17 5.40 -1.00
N HIS A 288 12.50 6.58 -0.48
CA HIS A 288 13.69 7.29 -0.94
C HIS A 288 14.98 6.63 -0.50
N GLY A 289 15.01 6.03 0.68
CA GLY A 289 16.17 5.25 1.13
C GLY A 289 16.45 4.04 0.24
N LEU A 290 15.40 3.32 -0.17
CA LEU A 290 15.52 2.19 -1.10
C LEU A 290 15.94 2.64 -2.50
N ILE A 291 15.35 3.71 -3.02
CA ILE A 291 15.69 4.26 -4.34
C ILE A 291 17.13 4.75 -4.37
N TRP A 292 17.61 5.35 -3.28
CA TRP A 292 19.00 5.73 -3.14
C TRP A 292 19.96 4.54 -3.27
N GLY A 293 19.65 3.41 -2.60
CA GLY A 293 20.38 2.17 -2.73
C GLY A 293 20.36 1.62 -4.17
N LEU A 294 19.19 1.69 -4.82
CA LEU A 294 19.00 1.28 -6.21
C LEU A 294 19.84 2.14 -7.16
N TRP A 295 19.91 3.44 -6.95
CA TRP A 295 20.74 4.36 -7.74
C TRP A 295 22.23 4.10 -7.62
N GLN A 296 22.70 3.69 -6.43
CA GLN A 296 24.10 3.32 -6.23
C GLN A 296 24.49 1.98 -6.87
N GLY A 297 23.57 1.33 -7.58
CA GLY A 297 23.78 0.00 -8.16
C GLY A 297 23.90 -1.13 -7.11
N LYS A 298 23.47 -0.83 -5.87
CA LYS A 298 23.58 -1.73 -4.72
C LYS A 298 22.26 -2.50 -4.47
N PHE A 299 21.53 -2.81 -5.54
CA PHE A 299 20.41 -3.72 -5.55
C PHE A 299 20.75 -4.91 -6.43
N PRO A 300 21.17 -6.01 -5.86
CA PRO A 300 21.46 -7.20 -6.64
C PRO A 300 20.18 -7.75 -7.24
N ASP A 301 20.26 -8.21 -8.46
CA ASP A 301 19.28 -9.07 -9.16
C ASP A 301 17.88 -8.54 -9.50
N LEU A 302 17.52 -7.32 -9.20
CA LEU A 302 16.40 -6.73 -9.88
C LEU A 302 16.78 -6.45 -11.35
N ALA A 303 16.06 -7.05 -12.30
CA ALA A 303 16.26 -6.79 -13.74
C ALA A 303 16.28 -5.29 -14.06
N ILE A 304 15.61 -4.50 -13.23
CA ILE A 304 15.58 -3.04 -13.20
C ILE A 304 16.97 -2.45 -12.94
N SER A 305 17.74 -2.99 -11.97
CA SER A 305 19.03 -2.40 -11.60
C SER A 305 20.02 -2.46 -12.77
N LYS A 306 20.02 -3.54 -13.53
CA LYS A 306 20.90 -3.71 -14.67
C LYS A 306 20.57 -2.76 -15.84
N HIS A 307 19.28 -2.47 -16.04
CA HIS A 307 18.82 -1.60 -17.13
C HIS A 307 19.01 -0.11 -16.81
N PHE A 308 18.81 0.29 -15.56
CA PHE A 308 18.89 1.69 -15.12
C PHE A 308 20.32 2.09 -14.71
N VAL A 309 21.09 1.18 -14.09
CA VAL A 309 22.49 1.45 -13.73
C VAL A 309 23.37 1.54 -14.94
N ALA A 310 23.08 0.77 -16.02
CA ALA A 310 23.85 0.82 -17.26
C ALA A 310 23.82 2.20 -17.95
N ASN A 311 22.76 2.99 -17.72
CA ASN A 311 22.58 4.28 -18.38
C ASN A 311 22.89 5.50 -17.50
N ASN A 312 23.22 5.32 -16.21
CA ASN A 312 23.52 6.40 -15.24
C ASN A 312 22.47 7.55 -15.21
N ASP A 313 21.24 7.31 -15.65
CA ASP A 313 20.27 8.35 -15.91
C ASP A 313 19.14 8.33 -14.85
N MET A 314 19.42 9.04 -13.73
CA MET A 314 18.44 9.26 -12.67
C MET A 314 17.17 9.97 -13.16
N SER A 315 17.27 10.72 -14.24
CA SER A 315 16.17 11.52 -14.76
C SER A 315 14.99 10.65 -15.21
N SER A 316 15.25 9.43 -15.70
CA SER A 316 14.23 8.46 -16.10
C SER A 316 13.47 7.83 -14.92
N LEU A 317 14.09 7.76 -13.73
CA LEU A 317 13.48 7.19 -12.52
C LEU A 317 12.54 8.16 -11.82
N LEU A 318 12.75 9.45 -11.97
CA LEU A 318 12.03 10.49 -11.24
C LEU A 318 10.50 10.48 -11.45
N PRO A 319 9.98 10.33 -12.67
CA PRO A 319 8.54 10.24 -12.90
C PRO A 319 7.90 9.10 -12.12
N VAL A 320 8.60 7.98 -12.06
CA VAL A 320 8.10 6.75 -11.43
C VAL A 320 8.11 6.86 -9.92
N ILE A 321 9.16 7.47 -9.35
CA ILE A 321 9.27 7.79 -7.93
C ILE A 321 8.14 8.73 -7.53
N HIS A 322 7.91 9.74 -8.34
CA HIS A 322 6.85 10.70 -8.12
C HIS A 322 5.48 10.05 -8.10
N CYS A 323 5.20 9.20 -9.07
CA CYS A 323 3.96 8.44 -9.16
C CYS A 323 3.71 7.59 -7.89
N GLY A 324 4.71 6.87 -7.40
CA GLY A 324 4.60 6.06 -6.18
C GLY A 324 4.36 6.91 -4.93
N THR A 325 5.14 7.98 -4.74
CA THR A 325 4.96 8.94 -3.62
C THR A 325 3.57 9.57 -3.64
N PHE A 326 3.09 9.90 -4.83
CA PHE A 326 1.80 10.49 -5.07
C PHE A 326 0.66 9.56 -4.68
N PHE A 327 0.73 8.31 -5.14
CA PHE A 327 -0.27 7.30 -4.83
C PHE A 327 -0.38 7.04 -3.33
N MET A 328 0.75 6.99 -2.63
CA MET A 328 0.78 6.86 -1.16
C MET A 328 0.17 8.07 -0.47
N ALA A 329 0.51 9.28 -0.92
CA ALA A 329 -0.06 10.51 -0.40
C ALA A 329 -1.58 10.55 -0.55
N LEU A 330 -2.12 10.12 -1.69
CA LEU A 330 -3.55 10.03 -1.96
C LEU A 330 -4.27 9.13 -0.95
N LEU A 331 -3.75 7.92 -0.74
CA LEU A 331 -4.35 6.98 0.20
C LEU A 331 -4.38 7.54 1.62
N ILE A 332 -3.29 8.17 2.04
CA ILE A 332 -3.18 8.79 3.37
C ILE A 332 -4.13 9.98 3.50
N LEU A 333 -4.20 10.86 2.49
CA LEU A 333 -5.12 12.00 2.47
C LEU A 333 -6.58 11.54 2.54
N ALA A 334 -6.94 10.51 1.78
CA ALA A 334 -8.27 9.92 1.83
C ALA A 334 -8.62 9.36 3.21
N ALA A 335 -7.67 8.68 3.86
CA ALA A 335 -7.86 8.10 5.19
C ALA A 335 -7.88 9.15 6.32
N ALA A 336 -7.14 10.26 6.18
CA ALA A 336 -7.04 11.33 7.17
C ALA A 336 -8.14 12.40 7.01
N SER A 337 -8.89 12.39 5.91
CA SER A 337 -9.94 13.37 5.65
C SER A 337 -11.11 13.20 6.62
N PRO A 338 -11.54 14.27 7.31
CA PRO A 338 -12.69 14.23 8.20
C PRO A 338 -13.97 13.99 7.39
N GLN A 339 -14.92 13.26 7.96
CA GLN A 339 -16.24 13.07 7.33
C GLN A 339 -17.00 14.41 7.28
N PRO A 340 -17.70 14.74 6.18
CA PRO A 340 -18.45 15.99 6.05
C PRO A 340 -19.45 16.18 7.18
N GLU A 341 -20.10 15.11 7.64
CA GLU A 341 -21.03 15.12 8.76
C GLU A 341 -20.36 15.55 10.07
N THR A 342 -19.12 15.11 10.30
CA THR A 342 -18.34 15.51 11.48
C THR A 342 -18.04 17.01 11.46
N VAL A 343 -17.67 17.52 10.29
CA VAL A 343 -17.40 18.97 10.12
C VAL A 343 -18.69 19.74 10.30
N ARG A 344 -19.80 19.29 9.71
CA ARG A 344 -21.12 19.88 9.87
C ARG A 344 -21.55 19.95 11.34
N VAL A 345 -21.39 18.86 12.12
CA VAL A 345 -21.67 18.86 13.56
C VAL A 345 -20.79 19.86 14.32
N LYS A 346 -19.51 19.99 13.95
CA LYS A 346 -18.62 20.99 14.57
C LYS A 346 -19.05 22.42 14.25
N ILE A 347 -19.53 22.69 13.03
CA ILE A 347 -20.09 23.98 12.65
C ILE A 347 -21.33 24.28 13.49
N LEU A 348 -22.30 23.35 13.54
CA LEU A 348 -23.52 23.51 14.32
C LEU A 348 -23.24 23.73 15.82
N ARG A 349 -22.19 23.10 16.35
CA ARG A 349 -21.73 23.32 17.73
C ARG A 349 -20.89 24.60 17.91
N ARG A 350 -20.83 25.47 16.93
CA ARG A 350 -20.05 26.73 16.90
C ARG A 350 -18.56 26.56 17.19
N LYS A 351 -18.00 25.36 16.99
CA LYS A 351 -16.56 25.09 17.13
C LYS A 351 -15.74 25.54 15.92
N ILE A 352 -16.41 25.70 14.77
CA ILE A 352 -15.83 26.17 13.52
C ILE A 352 -16.81 27.19 12.95
N THR A 353 -16.41 28.45 12.86
CA THR A 353 -17.24 29.56 12.37
C THR A 353 -16.68 30.20 11.11
N THR A 354 -15.44 29.88 10.76
CA THR A 354 -14.72 30.52 9.65
C THR A 354 -14.21 29.50 8.64
N LEU A 355 -14.06 29.92 7.39
CA LEU A 355 -13.41 29.14 6.35
C LEU A 355 -11.97 28.74 6.71
N GLY A 356 -11.24 29.62 7.41
CA GLY A 356 -9.90 29.31 7.92
C GLY A 356 -9.89 28.14 8.90
N GLY A 357 -10.88 28.07 9.79
CA GLY A 357 -11.08 26.94 10.70
C GLY A 357 -11.41 25.64 9.95
N ILE A 358 -12.18 25.69 8.86
CA ILE A 358 -12.43 24.54 8.00
C ILE A 358 -11.15 24.14 7.27
N PHE A 359 -10.43 25.10 6.68
CA PHE A 359 -9.17 24.86 6.00
C PHE A 359 -8.15 24.18 6.91
N SER A 360 -7.98 24.66 8.14
CA SER A 360 -7.05 24.06 9.09
C SER A 360 -7.37 22.59 9.44
N GLN A 361 -8.62 22.14 9.27
CA GLN A 361 -9.06 20.77 9.52
C GLN A 361 -9.26 19.95 8.25
N SER A 362 -9.14 20.55 7.08
CA SER A 362 -9.36 19.91 5.78
C SER A 362 -8.16 19.06 5.33
N ALA A 363 -8.39 18.16 4.37
CA ALA A 363 -7.33 17.44 3.68
C ALA A 363 -6.40 18.38 2.92
N VAL A 364 -6.88 19.55 2.52
CA VAL A 364 -6.12 20.54 1.74
C VAL A 364 -4.88 21.02 2.49
N SER A 365 -5.03 21.39 3.77
CA SER A 365 -3.87 21.82 4.58
C SER A 365 -2.88 20.69 4.85
N LEU A 366 -3.37 19.45 4.98
CA LEU A 366 -2.51 18.27 5.09
C LEU A 366 -1.74 18.04 3.78
N ALA A 367 -2.41 18.17 2.63
CA ALA A 367 -1.80 18.06 1.31
C ALA A 367 -0.69 19.08 1.08
N MET A 368 -0.87 20.32 1.54
CA MET A 368 0.18 21.34 1.48
C MET A 368 1.44 20.91 2.23
N ILE A 369 1.29 20.44 3.46
CA ILE A 369 2.41 19.99 4.29
C ILE A 369 3.10 18.78 3.64
N MET A 370 2.32 17.77 3.22
CA MET A 370 2.86 16.58 2.57
C MET A 370 3.56 16.93 1.25
N GLY A 371 2.98 17.85 0.47
CA GLY A 371 3.56 18.35 -0.77
C GLY A 371 4.89 19.07 -0.53
N ALA A 372 4.97 19.89 0.50
CA ALA A 372 6.22 20.57 0.88
C ALA A 372 7.32 19.56 1.29
N PHE A 373 6.96 18.53 2.07
CA PHE A 373 7.91 17.46 2.42
C PHE A 373 8.37 16.67 1.18
N ALA A 374 7.45 16.28 0.30
CA ALA A 374 7.78 15.57 -0.93
C ALA A 374 8.69 16.42 -1.84
N SER A 375 8.40 17.72 -1.94
CA SER A 375 9.21 18.67 -2.71
C SER A 375 10.61 18.83 -2.14
N ALA A 376 10.73 18.93 -0.81
CA ALA A 376 12.02 19.05 -0.14
C ALA A 376 12.90 17.81 -0.36
N VAL A 377 12.30 16.61 -0.27
CA VAL A 377 13.04 15.36 -0.50
C VAL A 377 13.46 15.22 -1.95
N LEU A 378 12.58 15.56 -2.90
CA LEU A 378 12.92 15.61 -4.31
C LEU A 378 14.10 16.58 -4.56
N PHE A 379 14.02 17.78 -4.02
CA PHE A 379 15.09 18.77 -4.15
C PHE A 379 16.43 18.24 -3.61
N LEU A 380 16.43 17.56 -2.48
CA LEU A 380 17.65 16.96 -1.91
C LEU A 380 18.25 15.87 -2.83
N HIS A 381 17.40 15.08 -3.48
CA HIS A 381 17.88 14.10 -4.46
C HIS A 381 18.53 14.78 -5.66
N PHE A 382 17.93 15.85 -6.16
CA PHE A 382 18.44 16.59 -7.30
C PHE A 382 19.70 17.39 -6.98
N ALA A 383 19.78 17.99 -5.81
CA ALA A 383 20.93 18.82 -5.39
C ALA A 383 22.27 18.07 -5.45
N ARG A 384 22.26 16.72 -5.39
CA ARG A 384 23.45 15.89 -5.50
C ARG A 384 23.79 15.43 -6.92
N SER A 385 22.83 15.44 -7.84
CA SER A 385 23.02 15.00 -9.24
C SER A 385 23.25 16.16 -10.21
N ILE A 386 23.40 17.40 -9.70
CA ILE A 386 23.35 18.62 -10.50
C ILE A 386 24.55 18.74 -11.44
N THR A 387 24.28 18.44 -12.68
CA THR A 387 25.01 19.00 -13.84
C THR A 387 24.11 19.96 -14.67
N LYS A 388 22.83 20.12 -14.32
CA LYS A 388 21.83 20.90 -15.05
C LYS A 388 21.20 21.99 -14.16
N SER A 389 20.49 22.93 -14.73
CA SER A 389 19.90 24.10 -14.07
C SER A 389 18.98 23.73 -12.90
N TRP A 390 19.32 24.13 -11.68
CA TRP A 390 18.56 23.88 -10.44
C TRP A 390 17.13 24.45 -10.47
N GLU A 391 16.89 25.43 -11.33
CA GLU A 391 15.59 26.08 -11.52
C GLU A 391 14.51 25.10 -11.99
N ILE A 392 14.85 24.23 -12.93
CA ILE A 392 13.93 23.20 -13.46
C ILE A 392 13.47 22.26 -12.35
N TYR A 393 14.39 21.87 -11.48
CA TYR A 393 14.08 20.98 -10.36
C TYR A 393 13.22 21.64 -9.29
N LEU A 394 13.44 22.93 -9.03
CA LEU A 394 12.62 23.71 -8.11
C LEU A 394 11.18 23.83 -8.62
N ILE A 395 11.02 24.07 -9.92
CA ILE A 395 9.71 24.14 -10.57
C ILE A 395 9.00 22.78 -10.53
N ALA A 396 9.68 21.70 -10.85
CA ALA A 396 9.13 20.35 -10.76
C ALA A 396 8.73 19.96 -9.32
N ALA A 397 9.56 20.32 -8.34
CA ALA A 397 9.24 20.10 -6.93
C ALA A 397 8.02 20.93 -6.48
N GLY A 398 7.95 22.19 -6.89
CA GLY A 398 6.78 23.05 -6.63
C GLY A 398 5.49 22.52 -7.26
N ASN A 399 5.59 21.95 -8.46
CA ASN A 399 4.45 21.31 -9.11
C ASN A 399 3.87 20.13 -8.33
N SER A 400 4.70 19.43 -7.57
CA SER A 400 4.23 18.34 -6.68
C SER A 400 3.24 18.82 -5.63
N VAL A 401 3.45 20.04 -5.10
CA VAL A 401 2.51 20.65 -4.16
C VAL A 401 1.18 20.94 -4.85
N ALA A 402 1.22 21.56 -6.04
CA ALA A 402 0.02 21.86 -6.81
C ALA A 402 -0.82 20.62 -7.10
N VAL A 403 -0.17 19.55 -7.49
CA VAL A 403 -0.83 18.28 -7.82
C VAL A 403 -1.47 17.64 -6.58
N LEU A 404 -0.79 17.59 -5.43
CA LEU A 404 -1.39 17.11 -4.19
C LEU A 404 -2.58 17.96 -3.74
N LEU A 405 -2.51 19.28 -3.99
CA LEU A 405 -3.63 20.18 -3.74
C LEU A 405 -4.82 19.89 -4.66
N VAL A 406 -4.59 19.66 -5.95
CA VAL A 406 -5.66 19.25 -6.89
C VAL A 406 -6.39 18.03 -6.36
N PHE A 407 -5.66 17.02 -5.92
CA PHE A 407 -6.29 15.81 -5.38
C PHE A 407 -7.07 16.05 -4.09
N ALA A 408 -6.49 16.78 -3.15
CA ALA A 408 -7.16 17.06 -1.89
C ALA A 408 -8.45 17.88 -2.10
N LEU A 409 -8.39 18.90 -2.96
CA LEU A 409 -9.54 19.73 -3.30
C LEU A 409 -10.60 18.92 -4.06
N LEU A 410 -10.19 18.12 -5.05
CA LEU A 410 -11.10 17.25 -5.79
C LEU A 410 -11.76 16.23 -4.89
N PHE A 411 -11.01 15.61 -3.99
CA PHE A 411 -11.52 14.63 -3.05
C PHE A 411 -12.57 15.24 -2.11
N GLU A 412 -12.26 16.40 -1.51
CA GLU A 412 -13.22 17.09 -0.64
C GLU A 412 -14.43 17.63 -1.40
N PHE A 413 -14.21 18.19 -2.58
CA PHE A 413 -15.29 18.66 -3.44
C PHE A 413 -16.26 17.53 -3.81
N CYS A 414 -15.76 16.39 -4.29
CA CYS A 414 -16.58 15.23 -4.60
C CYS A 414 -17.40 14.75 -3.38
N ARG A 415 -16.79 14.74 -2.21
CA ARG A 415 -17.47 14.32 -0.97
C ARG A 415 -18.57 15.29 -0.54
N LEU A 416 -18.34 16.59 -0.69
CA LEU A 416 -19.31 17.62 -0.32
C LEU A 416 -20.48 17.68 -1.30
N HIS A 417 -20.17 17.68 -2.59
CA HIS A 417 -21.15 17.89 -3.64
C HIS A 417 -21.95 16.62 -3.97
N HIS A 418 -21.30 15.48 -4.07
CA HIS A 418 -21.92 14.23 -4.53
C HIS A 418 -22.30 13.27 -3.39
N GLY A 419 -21.91 13.53 -2.15
CA GLY A 419 -22.25 12.73 -0.98
C GLY A 419 -21.99 11.23 -1.18
N ARG A 420 -23.06 10.39 -1.23
CA ARG A 420 -22.92 8.94 -1.39
C ARG A 420 -22.34 8.49 -2.74
N ARG A 421 -22.41 9.32 -3.78
CA ARG A 421 -21.85 9.02 -5.12
C ARG A 421 -20.43 9.55 -5.29
N ALA A 422 -19.85 10.17 -4.28
CA ALA A 422 -18.54 10.80 -4.32
C ALA A 422 -17.43 9.88 -4.85
N VAL A 423 -17.43 8.60 -4.47
CA VAL A 423 -16.41 7.64 -4.90
C VAL A 423 -16.43 7.42 -6.41
N GLY A 424 -17.63 7.29 -7.00
CA GLY A 424 -17.75 7.09 -8.45
C GLY A 424 -17.27 8.33 -9.25
N PHE A 425 -17.67 9.52 -8.80
CA PHE A 425 -17.22 10.77 -9.42
C PHE A 425 -15.72 11.00 -9.22
N LEU A 426 -15.19 10.70 -8.03
CA LEU A 426 -13.74 10.77 -7.78
C LEU A 426 -12.97 9.82 -8.71
N ALA A 427 -13.43 8.57 -8.86
CA ALA A 427 -12.80 7.60 -9.75
C ALA A 427 -12.82 8.08 -11.21
N LEU A 428 -13.94 8.66 -11.67
CA LEU A 428 -14.05 9.23 -13.02
C LEU A 428 -13.08 10.39 -13.23
N TRP A 429 -13.01 11.31 -12.27
CA TRP A 429 -12.07 12.44 -12.33
C TRP A 429 -10.61 12.01 -12.26
N LEU A 430 -10.29 11.04 -11.40
CA LEU A 430 -8.94 10.49 -11.34
C LEU A 430 -8.56 9.80 -12.65
N PHE A 431 -9.50 9.04 -13.26
CA PHE A 431 -9.28 8.47 -14.57
C PHE A 431 -9.00 9.56 -15.61
N ALA A 432 -9.86 10.60 -15.66
CA ALA A 432 -9.70 11.70 -16.62
C ALA A 432 -8.39 12.46 -16.45
N LEU A 433 -7.98 12.75 -15.21
CA LEU A 433 -6.78 13.54 -14.93
C LEU A 433 -5.48 12.74 -14.94
N CYS A 434 -5.53 11.45 -14.62
CA CYS A 434 -4.36 10.60 -14.50
C CYS A 434 -4.11 9.77 -15.76
N PHE A 435 -5.13 9.09 -16.26
CA PHE A 435 -4.97 8.10 -17.33
C PHE A 435 -5.31 8.61 -18.71
N LEU A 436 -6.34 9.46 -18.85
CA LEU A 436 -6.76 9.98 -20.15
C LEU A 436 -5.62 10.71 -20.91
N PRO A 437 -4.76 11.52 -20.25
CA PRO A 437 -3.63 12.14 -20.95
C PRO A 437 -2.67 11.11 -21.55
N PHE A 438 -2.40 9.98 -20.89
CA PHE A 438 -1.56 8.90 -21.44
C PHE A 438 -2.23 8.20 -22.62
N ILE A 439 -3.54 7.96 -22.55
CA ILE A 439 -4.30 7.37 -23.65
C ILE A 439 -4.25 8.29 -24.87
N LEU A 440 -4.50 9.58 -24.67
CA LEU A 440 -4.46 10.57 -25.76
C LEU A 440 -3.04 10.70 -26.33
N ALA A 441 -2.01 10.69 -25.50
CA ALA A 441 -0.61 10.68 -25.94
C ALA A 441 -0.30 9.49 -26.86
N GLY A 442 -0.80 8.30 -26.50
CA GLY A 442 -0.64 7.10 -27.32
C GLY A 442 -1.43 7.15 -28.62
N VAL A 443 -2.70 7.55 -28.58
CA VAL A 443 -3.60 7.61 -29.73
C VAL A 443 -3.13 8.64 -30.76
N PHE A 444 -2.78 9.83 -30.31
CA PHE A 444 -2.38 10.93 -31.18
C PHE A 444 -0.87 10.97 -31.46
N ARG A 445 -0.09 10.04 -30.91
CA ARG A 445 1.38 10.01 -30.96
C ARG A 445 2.03 11.33 -30.50
N MET A 446 1.36 12.07 -29.62
CA MET A 446 1.82 13.32 -29.06
C MET A 446 2.29 13.06 -27.63
N GLY A 447 3.55 12.65 -27.44
CA GLY A 447 4.13 12.34 -26.12
C GLY A 447 3.99 13.49 -25.10
N THR A 448 3.84 14.73 -25.58
CA THR A 448 3.62 15.92 -24.77
C THR A 448 2.33 15.88 -23.93
N PHE A 449 1.28 15.20 -24.37
CA PHE A 449 0.04 15.04 -23.61
C PHE A 449 0.22 14.18 -22.33
N ALA A 450 1.17 13.25 -22.34
CA ALA A 450 1.44 12.43 -21.16
C ALA A 450 1.90 13.27 -19.95
N ASN A 451 2.61 14.36 -20.22
CA ASN A 451 3.17 15.25 -19.19
C ASN A 451 2.13 16.12 -18.47
N VAL A 452 0.93 16.24 -19.03
CA VAL A 452 -0.21 16.93 -18.36
C VAL A 452 -0.87 16.02 -17.34
N SER A 453 -0.58 14.71 -17.38
CA SER A 453 -1.11 13.77 -16.38
C SER A 453 -0.67 14.15 -14.97
N LEU A 454 -1.60 14.06 -14.02
CA LEU A 454 -1.28 14.23 -12.60
C LEU A 454 -0.37 13.13 -12.05
N LEU A 455 -0.26 11.97 -12.72
CA LEU A 455 0.64 10.88 -12.30
C LEU A 455 2.11 11.16 -12.64
N ALA A 456 2.36 11.91 -13.72
CA ALA A 456 3.72 12.21 -14.17
C ALA A 456 3.86 13.71 -14.50
N PRO A 457 3.68 14.60 -13.51
CA PRO A 457 3.54 16.03 -13.73
C PRO A 457 4.84 16.68 -14.21
N GLY A 458 5.05 16.71 -15.51
CA GLY A 458 6.16 17.42 -16.13
C GLY A 458 7.56 16.84 -15.88
N VAL A 459 7.67 15.79 -15.08
CA VAL A 459 8.96 15.20 -14.70
C VAL A 459 9.60 14.46 -15.88
N THR A 460 8.80 13.95 -16.82
CA THR A 460 9.28 13.35 -18.06
C THR A 460 9.94 14.38 -18.99
N ALA A 461 9.62 15.67 -18.85
CA ALA A 461 10.26 16.74 -19.59
C ALA A 461 11.72 16.98 -19.18
N LEU A 462 12.14 16.46 -18.04
CA LEU A 462 13.53 16.60 -17.56
C LEU A 462 14.54 15.77 -18.35
N ASN A 463 14.05 14.81 -19.17
CA ASN A 463 14.90 13.91 -19.96
C ASN A 463 15.27 14.47 -21.33
N SER A 464 14.62 15.51 -21.81
CA SER A 464 14.87 16.12 -23.12
C SER A 464 15.69 17.43 -23.00
N SER A 465 16.09 18.04 -24.11
CA SER A 465 17.03 19.18 -24.16
C SER A 465 16.62 20.38 -23.27
N PRO A 466 17.59 21.12 -22.65
CA PRO A 466 17.30 22.00 -21.51
C PRO A 466 16.48 23.26 -21.79
N ILE A 467 16.54 23.84 -22.98
CA ILE A 467 16.00 25.18 -23.23
C ILE A 467 14.53 25.16 -23.65
N ASP A 468 14.14 24.22 -24.50
CA ASP A 468 12.75 24.11 -24.99
C ASP A 468 11.80 23.57 -23.90
N ASN A 469 12.35 22.98 -22.85
CA ASN A 469 11.61 22.32 -21.79
C ASN A 469 11.14 23.26 -20.69
N LEU A 470 11.81 24.39 -20.45
CA LEU A 470 11.42 25.32 -19.38
C LEU A 470 10.04 25.93 -19.67
N ASN A 471 9.82 26.42 -20.87
CA ASN A 471 8.53 27.00 -21.27
C ASN A 471 7.41 25.95 -21.23
N TYR A 472 7.72 24.73 -21.66
CA TYR A 472 6.79 23.63 -21.61
C TYR A 472 6.45 23.23 -20.17
N LEU A 473 7.44 23.11 -19.30
CA LEU A 473 7.27 22.82 -17.89
C LEU A 473 6.46 23.92 -17.19
N LEU A 474 6.74 25.17 -17.46
CA LEU A 474 5.97 26.31 -16.96
C LEU A 474 4.52 26.27 -17.42
N GLY A 475 4.25 25.85 -18.67
CA GLY A 475 2.90 25.64 -19.18
C GLY A 475 2.13 24.58 -18.39
N ILE A 476 2.77 23.43 -18.08
CA ILE A 476 2.17 22.36 -17.27
C ILE A 476 1.89 22.85 -15.83
N VAL A 477 2.85 23.52 -15.21
CA VAL A 477 2.68 24.10 -13.87
C VAL A 477 1.54 25.12 -13.84
N ALA A 478 1.46 25.98 -14.85
CA ALA A 478 0.38 26.94 -14.98
C ALA A 478 -0.99 26.23 -15.13
N ALA A 479 -1.07 25.16 -15.93
CA ALA A 479 -2.30 24.36 -16.07
C ALA A 479 -2.73 23.73 -14.73
N HIS A 480 -1.81 23.11 -13.99
CA HIS A 480 -2.09 22.54 -12.67
C HIS A 480 -2.46 23.61 -11.65
N PHE A 481 -1.80 24.78 -11.69
CA PHE A 481 -2.13 25.91 -10.82
C PHE A 481 -3.54 26.47 -11.12
N CYS A 482 -3.88 26.63 -12.40
CA CYS A 482 -5.24 27.04 -12.80
C CYS A 482 -6.29 26.04 -12.34
N LEU A 483 -6.03 24.74 -12.51
CA LEU A 483 -6.93 23.69 -12.01
C LEU A 483 -7.08 23.75 -10.49
N THR A 484 -5.98 23.93 -9.78
CA THR A 484 -5.99 24.11 -8.31
C THR A 484 -6.86 25.31 -7.91
N LEU A 485 -6.72 26.43 -8.60
CA LEU A 485 -7.48 27.66 -8.34
C LEU A 485 -8.99 27.44 -8.60
N LEU A 486 -9.35 26.81 -9.70
CA LEU A 486 -10.74 26.51 -10.03
C LEU A 486 -11.38 25.58 -8.97
N LEU A 487 -10.68 24.53 -8.58
CA LEU A 487 -11.13 23.60 -7.53
C LEU A 487 -11.19 24.29 -6.16
N TRP A 488 -10.28 25.21 -5.87
CA TRP A 488 -10.30 26.01 -4.65
C TRP A 488 -11.53 26.90 -4.58
N ILE A 489 -11.88 27.58 -5.67
CA ILE A 489 -13.09 28.40 -5.75
C ILE A 489 -14.35 27.54 -5.55
N ALA A 490 -14.41 26.38 -6.23
CA ALA A 490 -15.52 25.45 -6.08
C ALA A 490 -15.65 24.92 -4.64
N TRP A 491 -14.53 24.53 -4.02
CA TRP A 491 -14.45 24.07 -2.63
C TRP A 491 -14.91 25.15 -1.65
N GLN A 492 -14.45 26.39 -1.81
CA GLN A 492 -14.90 27.52 -0.98
C GLN A 492 -16.40 27.78 -1.10
N ARG A 493 -16.95 27.71 -2.32
CA ARG A 493 -18.38 27.91 -2.57
C ARG A 493 -19.22 26.89 -1.80
N GLU A 494 -18.89 25.63 -1.88
CA GLU A 494 -19.60 24.55 -1.18
C GLU A 494 -19.55 24.75 0.35
N TRP A 495 -18.40 25.08 0.91
CA TRP A 495 -18.29 25.32 2.34
C TRP A 495 -19.00 26.59 2.81
N ARG A 496 -19.00 27.66 2.03
CA ARG A 496 -19.81 28.88 2.35
C ARG A 496 -21.29 28.57 2.39
N GLN A 497 -21.79 27.75 1.47
CA GLN A 497 -23.19 27.32 1.46
C GLN A 497 -23.53 26.49 2.71
N LEU A 498 -22.63 25.59 3.14
CA LEU A 498 -22.83 24.80 4.36
C LEU A 498 -22.81 25.67 5.62
N LEU A 499 -21.89 26.64 5.69
CA LEU A 499 -21.84 27.61 6.80
C LEU A 499 -23.13 28.44 6.88
N ALA A 500 -23.60 28.94 5.75
CA ALA A 500 -24.86 29.71 5.68
C ALA A 500 -26.07 28.91 6.13
N LYS A 501 -26.20 27.64 5.67
CA LYS A 501 -27.26 26.73 6.10
C LYS A 501 -27.20 26.41 7.60
N ALA A 502 -26.00 26.26 8.14
CA ALA A 502 -25.80 25.98 9.56
C ALA A 502 -26.02 27.20 10.48
N SER A 503 -25.89 28.43 9.96
CA SER A 503 -26.18 29.66 10.70
C SER A 503 -27.70 29.99 10.71
N ALA A 504 -28.43 29.49 9.73
CA ALA A 504 -29.89 29.68 9.62
C ALA A 504 -30.72 28.66 10.42
N SER A 505 -30.11 27.54 10.84
CA SER A 505 -30.69 26.53 11.72
C SER A 505 -30.30 26.73 13.18
#